data_b6d19036efd38d4b5a838f02e994da0e
#
_entry.id   b6d19036efd38d4b5a838f02e994da0e
#
_cell.length_a   1.000
_cell.length_b   1.000
_cell.length_c   1.000
_cell.angle_alpha   90.00
_cell.angle_beta   90.00
_cell.angle_gamma   90.00
#
_symmetry.space_group_name_H-M   'P 1'
#
loop_
_entity.id
_entity.type
_entity.pdbx_description
1 polymer ?
#
loop_
_entity_poly.entity_id
_entity_poly.type
_entity_poly.pdbx_seq_one_letter_code
_entity_poly.pdbx_strand_id
1 'polypeptide(L)'
;MARLFDGIPLGEGVSTSMTINAPASLMLLLYELIGTGQGVDPGDLRGTIQNDILKEYCARGNYIFPPRPSMRLTTDTFRYASARLPRFNTISISGYHLREAGSTAVQELAFTLANGIAYVEAAIAAGLAVDDFAARLSFFFNAHNDVFQEIAKFRAARRLWAYIMRDRFGALDPRSHALRFHAQTGGSTLTAQQPEVNIVRVALQAFSAVAGGCQSLHTNGFDEAFALPTEHSATLALRTQQVLAFEAGTTATADPFGGSYYIEMLTDELELGARTLIDEIDGLGGAVAAIESGVMQDRIEEAAFAYQRGIEDASLIVVGVNRYQDEGRVEPELHRLDPAAEARQADRTRAFRAGQNPEEAAAARLADVRAAAVASDVNLLEPMRAALANRCTIGEICEVLREEWGTHDALIAGGR
;
A
#
# COMPACT_ATOMS: atom_id res chain seq x y z
N MET A 1 16.01 9.00 10.12
CA MET A 1 16.32 8.88 8.66
C MET A 1 17.84 8.91 8.40
N ALA A 2 18.60 9.99 8.66
CA ALA A 2 20.03 10.04 8.39
C ALA A 2 20.81 8.82 8.90
N ARG A 3 20.55 8.40 10.12
CA ARG A 3 21.16 7.21 10.72
C ARG A 3 20.76 5.90 10.02
N LEU A 4 19.55 5.82 9.44
CA LEU A 4 19.11 4.65 8.68
C LEU A 4 19.89 4.50 7.36
N PHE A 5 20.18 5.62 6.72
CA PHE A 5 20.88 5.67 5.43
C PHE A 5 22.40 5.96 5.56
N ASP A 6 22.94 5.87 6.78
CA ASP A 6 24.38 6.04 6.99
C ASP A 6 25.16 4.95 6.26
N GLY A 7 26.10 5.35 5.40
CA GLY A 7 26.86 4.45 4.56
C GLY A 7 26.12 3.89 3.34
N ILE A 8 24.87 4.28 3.08
CA ILE A 8 24.10 3.89 1.87
C ILE A 8 24.14 5.06 0.88
N PRO A 9 24.79 4.92 -0.30
CA PRO A 9 24.93 5.99 -1.28
C PRO A 9 23.61 6.16 -2.05
N LEU A 10 22.76 7.10 -1.66
CA LEU A 10 21.55 7.43 -2.38
C LEU A 10 21.87 8.04 -3.75
N GLY A 11 21.09 7.71 -4.78
CA GLY A 11 21.30 8.23 -6.14
C GLY A 11 22.23 7.39 -7.03
N GLU A 12 23.10 6.56 -6.48
CA GLU A 12 24.03 5.69 -7.24
C GLU A 12 23.42 4.32 -7.58
N GLY A 13 22.23 4.33 -8.20
CA GLY A 13 21.52 3.08 -8.54
C GLY A 13 20.72 2.46 -7.37
N VAL A 14 20.80 3.05 -6.18
CA VAL A 14 19.97 2.65 -5.03
C VAL A 14 18.55 3.16 -5.22
N SER A 15 17.59 2.27 -5.01
CA SER A 15 16.15 2.59 -4.99
C SER A 15 15.56 2.16 -3.66
N THR A 16 14.85 3.07 -3.00
CA THR A 16 14.26 2.80 -1.68
C THR A 16 12.75 2.64 -1.79
N SER A 17 12.22 1.55 -1.24
CA SER A 17 10.77 1.33 -1.17
C SER A 17 10.30 1.50 0.27
N MET A 18 9.25 2.32 0.48
CA MET A 18 8.72 2.65 1.79
C MET A 18 7.22 2.35 1.84
N THR A 19 6.80 1.43 2.72
CA THR A 19 5.38 1.07 2.95
C THR A 19 4.73 2.04 3.96
N ILE A 20 4.83 3.34 3.69
CA ILE A 20 4.38 4.42 4.56
C ILE A 20 3.17 5.13 3.92
N ASN A 21 2.12 5.39 4.68
CA ASN A 21 0.88 5.99 4.21
C ASN A 21 0.59 7.34 4.87
N ALA A 22 0.04 7.39 6.08
CA ALA A 22 -0.37 8.63 6.71
C ALA A 22 0.76 9.71 6.79
N PRO A 23 2.01 9.40 7.20
CA PRO A 23 3.12 10.35 7.17
C PRO A 23 3.95 10.28 5.87
N ALA A 24 3.41 9.79 4.75
CA ALA A 24 4.16 9.53 3.53
C ALA A 24 4.87 10.78 2.99
N SER A 25 4.18 11.90 2.92
CA SER A 25 4.74 13.18 2.47
C SER A 25 5.95 13.60 3.32
N LEU A 26 5.86 13.47 4.65
CA LEU A 26 6.96 13.80 5.56
C LEU A 26 8.15 12.85 5.40
N MET A 27 7.89 11.57 5.19
CA MET A 27 8.95 10.58 4.98
C MET A 27 9.66 10.79 3.65
N LEU A 28 8.93 11.16 2.59
CA LEU A 28 9.51 11.53 1.30
C LEU A 28 10.44 12.75 1.44
N LEU A 29 9.99 13.79 2.15
CA LEU A 29 10.79 14.99 2.40
C LEU A 29 12.04 14.70 3.22
N LEU A 30 11.95 13.85 4.24
CA LEU A 30 13.12 13.40 4.99
C LEU A 30 14.10 12.61 4.11
N TYR A 31 13.60 11.77 3.20
CA TYR A 31 14.44 11.05 2.25
C TYR A 31 15.17 12.01 1.29
N GLU A 32 14.47 13.00 0.74
CA GLU A 32 15.07 14.04 -0.09
C GLU A 32 16.14 14.84 0.67
N LEU A 33 15.85 15.26 1.91
CA LEU A 33 16.82 15.99 2.73
C LEU A 33 18.10 15.18 3.00
N ILE A 34 17.98 13.87 3.20
CA ILE A 34 19.16 13.00 3.38
C ILE A 34 19.94 12.88 2.08
N GLY A 35 19.28 12.61 0.94
CA GLY A 35 19.94 12.55 -0.36
C GLY A 35 20.65 13.86 -0.70
N THR A 36 20.00 15.00 -0.49
CA THR A 36 20.62 16.32 -0.66
C THR A 36 21.82 16.51 0.29
N GLY A 37 21.71 16.05 1.54
CA GLY A 37 22.80 16.07 2.50
C GLY A 37 24.01 15.19 2.10
N GLN A 38 23.80 14.16 1.30
CA GLN A 38 24.84 13.35 0.67
C GLN A 38 25.38 13.95 -0.65
N GLY A 39 24.88 15.11 -1.08
CA GLY A 39 25.26 15.76 -2.34
C GLY A 39 24.55 15.23 -3.58
N VAL A 40 23.48 14.44 -3.42
CA VAL A 40 22.69 13.91 -4.53
C VAL A 40 21.68 14.94 -5.01
N ASP A 41 21.60 15.14 -6.34
CA ASP A 41 20.52 15.95 -6.93
C ASP A 41 19.17 15.28 -6.66
N PRO A 42 18.15 16.01 -6.17
CA PRO A 42 16.82 15.44 -5.96
C PRO A 42 16.25 14.73 -7.20
N GLY A 43 16.56 15.23 -8.41
CA GLY A 43 16.15 14.60 -9.67
C GLY A 43 16.74 13.21 -9.92
N ASP A 44 17.82 12.84 -9.24
CA ASP A 44 18.44 11.51 -9.33
C ASP A 44 17.96 10.52 -8.27
N LEU A 45 17.25 10.99 -7.25
CA LEU A 45 16.70 10.13 -6.20
C LEU A 45 15.62 9.20 -6.78
N ARG A 46 15.72 7.93 -6.41
CA ARG A 46 14.80 6.86 -6.87
C ARG A 46 14.15 6.17 -5.68
N GLY A 47 12.93 5.79 -5.87
CA GLY A 47 12.22 5.04 -4.86
C GLY A 47 10.72 4.96 -5.12
N THR A 48 10.04 4.37 -4.16
CA THR A 48 8.58 4.29 -4.11
C THR A 48 8.14 4.56 -2.69
N ILE A 49 7.14 5.40 -2.50
CA ILE A 49 6.41 5.51 -1.24
C ILE A 49 4.97 5.06 -1.47
N GLN A 50 4.42 4.28 -0.53
CA GLN A 50 3.09 3.68 -0.74
C GLN A 50 2.01 4.76 -0.82
N ASN A 51 1.96 5.71 0.12
CA ASN A 51 1.14 6.93 0.07
C ASN A 51 -0.34 6.70 -0.32
N ASP A 52 -0.85 5.48 -0.11
CA ASP A 52 -2.25 5.13 -0.36
C ASP A 52 -3.05 5.33 0.92
N ILE A 53 -3.62 6.51 1.07
CA ILE A 53 -4.36 6.84 2.28
C ILE A 53 -5.80 6.31 2.26
N LEU A 54 -6.43 6.15 1.09
CA LEU A 54 -7.82 5.71 1.01
C LEU A 54 -8.01 4.29 1.55
N LYS A 55 -7.07 3.38 1.28
CA LYS A 55 -7.14 2.03 1.85
C LYS A 55 -7.04 1.99 3.38
N GLU A 56 -6.43 3.01 3.99
CA GLU A 56 -6.34 3.09 5.46
C GLU A 56 -7.73 3.30 6.08
N TYR A 57 -8.57 4.10 5.43
CA TYR A 57 -9.97 4.28 5.87
C TYR A 57 -10.84 3.05 5.57
N CYS A 58 -10.56 2.34 4.47
CA CYS A 58 -11.32 1.15 4.10
C CYS A 58 -11.08 -0.05 5.02
N ALA A 59 -9.81 -0.29 5.43
CA ALA A 59 -9.42 -1.60 5.94
C ALA A 59 -8.40 -1.60 7.08
N ARG A 60 -7.56 -0.58 7.23
CA ARG A 60 -6.38 -0.67 8.11
C ARG A 60 -6.43 0.24 9.34
N GLY A 61 -7.08 1.39 9.25
CA GLY A 61 -7.28 2.32 10.37
C GLY A 61 -6.07 3.19 10.74
N ASN A 62 -5.01 3.24 9.93
CA ASN A 62 -3.78 3.99 10.23
C ASN A 62 -3.76 5.34 9.51
N TYR A 63 -4.63 6.25 9.89
CA TYR A 63 -4.72 7.62 9.36
C TYR A 63 -4.49 8.65 10.49
N ILE A 64 -4.15 9.88 10.10
CA ILE A 64 -3.92 11.01 11.04
C ILE A 64 -5.02 12.05 10.90
N PHE A 65 -5.48 12.32 9.68
CA PHE A 65 -6.41 13.39 9.32
C PHE A 65 -7.68 12.81 8.68
N PRO A 66 -8.74 13.61 8.46
CA PRO A 66 -9.91 13.19 7.68
C PRO A 66 -9.56 12.87 6.21
N PRO A 67 -10.43 12.14 5.46
CA PRO A 67 -10.13 11.70 4.10
C PRO A 67 -9.75 12.83 3.14
N ARG A 68 -10.51 13.91 3.09
CA ARG A 68 -10.27 15.02 2.13
C ARG A 68 -8.95 15.76 2.35
N PRO A 69 -8.56 16.19 3.57
CA PRO A 69 -7.23 16.74 3.83
C PRO A 69 -6.10 15.75 3.51
N SER A 70 -6.29 14.47 3.79
CA SER A 70 -5.32 13.43 3.46
C SER A 70 -5.15 13.27 1.95
N MET A 71 -6.22 13.36 1.18
CA MET A 71 -6.16 13.39 -0.29
C MET A 71 -5.39 14.60 -0.81
N ARG A 72 -5.53 15.78 -0.17
CA ARG A 72 -4.74 16.96 -0.50
C ARG A 72 -3.24 16.70 -0.32
N LEU A 73 -2.81 16.10 0.81
CA LEU A 73 -1.40 15.75 1.03
C LEU A 73 -0.86 14.79 -0.04
N THR A 74 -1.66 13.80 -0.45
CA THR A 74 -1.30 12.88 -1.52
C THR A 74 -1.13 13.61 -2.84
N THR A 75 -2.05 14.50 -3.19
CA THR A 75 -2.02 15.29 -4.44
C THR A 75 -0.86 16.29 -4.45
N ASP A 76 -0.61 16.95 -3.32
CA ASP A 76 0.54 17.84 -3.15
C ASP A 76 1.86 17.08 -3.29
N THR A 77 1.91 15.82 -2.83
CA THR A 77 3.06 14.93 -3.05
C THR A 77 3.29 14.66 -4.54
N PHE A 78 2.23 14.44 -5.32
CA PHE A 78 2.35 14.25 -6.78
C PHE A 78 2.91 15.50 -7.46
N ARG A 79 2.34 16.67 -7.17
CA ARG A 79 2.82 17.96 -7.72
C ARG A 79 4.28 18.23 -7.37
N TYR A 80 4.63 18.03 -6.11
CA TYR A 80 6.00 18.22 -5.63
C TYR A 80 6.99 17.29 -6.31
N ALA A 81 6.66 15.99 -6.36
CA ALA A 81 7.55 15.00 -6.95
C ALA A 81 7.69 15.13 -8.46
N SER A 82 6.63 15.50 -9.18
CA SER A 82 6.71 15.77 -10.62
C SER A 82 7.73 16.88 -10.95
N ALA A 83 7.85 17.88 -10.08
CA ALA A 83 8.79 18.98 -10.26
C ALA A 83 10.21 18.67 -9.77
N ARG A 84 10.37 17.94 -8.66
CA ARG A 84 11.65 17.81 -7.96
C ARG A 84 12.24 16.40 -7.94
N LEU A 85 11.39 15.37 -8.00
CA LEU A 85 11.75 13.96 -7.83
C LEU A 85 11.21 13.12 -9.00
N PRO A 86 11.51 13.45 -10.27
CA PRO A 86 10.86 12.87 -11.45
C PRO A 86 11.09 11.36 -11.61
N ARG A 87 12.04 10.79 -10.86
CA ARG A 87 12.34 9.34 -10.85
C ARG A 87 11.72 8.59 -9.68
N PHE A 88 10.93 9.29 -8.84
CA PHE A 88 10.31 8.71 -7.66
C PHE A 88 8.85 8.30 -7.95
N ASN A 89 8.45 7.10 -7.53
CA ASN A 89 7.07 6.65 -7.60
C ASN A 89 6.32 7.14 -6.36
N THR A 90 5.34 7.99 -6.55
CA THR A 90 4.67 8.75 -5.50
C THR A 90 3.53 8.01 -4.83
N ILE A 91 3.12 6.86 -5.38
CA ILE A 91 2.04 6.04 -4.82
C ILE A 91 2.18 4.57 -5.24
N SER A 92 1.70 3.69 -4.36
CA SER A 92 1.42 2.28 -4.65
C SER A 92 0.03 1.95 -4.12
N ILE A 93 -0.96 1.96 -5.03
CA ILE A 93 -2.38 1.81 -4.71
C ILE A 93 -2.66 0.36 -4.33
N SER A 94 -3.21 0.13 -3.13
CA SER A 94 -3.08 -1.13 -2.43
C SER A 94 -4.43 -1.84 -2.21
N GLY A 95 -4.66 -2.91 -2.97
CA GLY A 95 -5.70 -3.90 -2.73
C GLY A 95 -5.33 -4.93 -1.67
N TYR A 96 -4.04 -5.17 -1.45
CA TYR A 96 -3.56 -6.17 -0.50
C TYR A 96 -4.28 -6.08 0.85
N HIS A 97 -4.31 -4.89 1.45
CA HIS A 97 -4.90 -4.70 2.79
C HIS A 97 -6.43 -4.87 2.80
N LEU A 98 -7.10 -4.55 1.69
CA LEU A 98 -8.54 -4.80 1.54
C LEU A 98 -8.82 -6.31 1.56
N ARG A 99 -7.98 -7.09 0.88
CA ARG A 99 -8.08 -8.55 0.85
C ARG A 99 -7.75 -9.18 2.19
N GLU A 100 -6.73 -8.68 2.88
CA GLU A 100 -6.37 -9.09 4.25
C GLU A 100 -7.48 -8.82 5.25
N ALA A 101 -8.27 -7.75 5.06
CA ALA A 101 -9.44 -7.43 5.87
C ALA A 101 -10.66 -8.31 5.54
N GLY A 102 -10.58 -9.17 4.50
CA GLY A 102 -11.61 -10.15 4.17
C GLY A 102 -12.43 -9.85 2.91
N SER A 103 -12.07 -8.84 2.10
CA SER A 103 -12.77 -8.59 0.84
C SER A 103 -12.65 -9.77 -0.12
N THR A 104 -13.62 -9.92 -1.02
CA THR A 104 -13.53 -10.88 -2.14
C THR A 104 -12.50 -10.42 -3.17
N ALA A 105 -12.11 -11.30 -4.10
CA ALA A 105 -11.22 -10.93 -5.21
C ALA A 105 -11.80 -9.81 -6.09
N VAL A 106 -13.13 -9.84 -6.33
CA VAL A 106 -13.85 -8.79 -7.08
C VAL A 106 -13.82 -7.46 -6.32
N GLN A 107 -14.07 -7.48 -5.00
CA GLN A 107 -14.02 -6.28 -4.17
C GLN A 107 -12.61 -5.71 -4.07
N GLU A 108 -11.59 -6.57 -3.87
CA GLU A 108 -10.17 -6.14 -3.90
C GLU A 108 -9.88 -5.38 -5.20
N LEU A 109 -10.23 -5.98 -6.35
CA LEU A 109 -10.00 -5.36 -7.65
C LEU A 109 -10.76 -4.05 -7.80
N ALA A 110 -12.08 -4.05 -7.54
CA ALA A 110 -12.94 -2.90 -7.73
C ALA A 110 -12.55 -1.71 -6.84
N PHE A 111 -12.35 -1.95 -5.54
CA PHE A 111 -12.06 -0.89 -4.58
C PHE A 111 -10.65 -0.32 -4.78
N THR A 112 -9.69 -1.17 -5.16
CA THR A 112 -8.35 -0.71 -5.52
C THR A 112 -8.38 0.22 -6.73
N LEU A 113 -9.11 -0.16 -7.78
CA LEU A 113 -9.21 0.66 -8.99
C LEU A 113 -10.06 1.91 -8.77
N ALA A 114 -11.11 1.85 -7.96
CA ALA A 114 -11.90 3.03 -7.55
C ALA A 114 -11.04 4.04 -6.76
N ASN A 115 -10.20 3.56 -5.83
CA ASN A 115 -9.22 4.41 -5.16
C ASN A 115 -8.22 5.00 -6.15
N GLY A 116 -7.76 4.20 -7.12
CA GLY A 116 -6.90 4.67 -8.22
C GLY A 116 -7.54 5.78 -9.04
N ILE A 117 -8.81 5.63 -9.40
CA ILE A 117 -9.61 6.64 -10.10
C ILE A 117 -9.64 7.95 -9.28
N ALA A 118 -9.94 7.87 -7.98
CA ALA A 118 -10.00 9.05 -7.12
C ALA A 118 -8.64 9.78 -7.03
N TYR A 119 -7.54 9.06 -7.00
CA TYR A 119 -6.20 9.68 -7.02
C TYR A 119 -5.90 10.37 -8.35
N VAL A 120 -6.27 9.75 -9.48
CA VAL A 120 -6.08 10.35 -10.81
C VAL A 120 -6.94 11.59 -10.95
N GLU A 121 -8.22 11.55 -10.56
CA GLU A 121 -9.13 12.70 -10.59
C GLU A 121 -8.60 13.86 -9.74
N ALA A 122 -8.13 13.58 -8.52
CA ALA A 122 -7.56 14.58 -7.64
C ALA A 122 -6.29 15.23 -8.22
N ALA A 123 -5.42 14.45 -8.88
CA ALA A 123 -4.22 14.96 -9.52
C ALA A 123 -4.55 15.86 -10.72
N ILE A 124 -5.52 15.47 -11.56
CA ILE A 124 -6.00 16.28 -12.69
C ILE A 124 -6.66 17.56 -12.19
N ALA A 125 -7.51 17.49 -11.17
CA ALA A 125 -8.14 18.66 -10.56
C ALA A 125 -7.12 19.64 -9.97
N ALA A 126 -5.94 19.14 -9.54
CA ALA A 126 -4.82 19.94 -9.08
C ALA A 126 -3.95 20.51 -10.22
N GLY A 127 -4.34 20.30 -11.48
CA GLY A 127 -3.70 20.89 -12.67
C GLY A 127 -2.59 20.05 -13.29
N LEU A 128 -2.43 18.76 -12.91
CA LEU A 128 -1.48 17.87 -13.57
C LEU A 128 -2.10 17.26 -14.85
N ALA A 129 -1.36 17.20 -15.94
CA ALA A 129 -1.78 16.39 -17.09
C ALA A 129 -1.61 14.90 -16.76
N VAL A 130 -2.55 14.08 -17.22
CA VAL A 130 -2.58 12.66 -16.85
C VAL A 130 -1.29 11.91 -17.19
N ASP A 131 -0.70 12.19 -18.35
CA ASP A 131 0.52 11.53 -18.80
C ASP A 131 1.80 12.00 -18.08
N ASP A 132 1.73 13.12 -17.32
CA ASP A 132 2.87 13.61 -16.53
C ASP A 132 3.14 12.74 -15.29
N PHE A 133 2.11 12.08 -14.76
CA PHE A 133 2.23 11.30 -13.51
C PHE A 133 1.78 9.85 -13.63
N ALA A 134 0.82 9.52 -14.52
CA ALA A 134 0.18 8.20 -14.53
C ALA A 134 1.17 7.06 -14.80
N ALA A 135 2.20 7.27 -15.62
CA ALA A 135 3.27 6.32 -15.84
C ALA A 135 4.08 5.97 -14.58
N ARG A 136 3.92 6.72 -13.49
CA ARG A 136 4.54 6.49 -12.17
C ARG A 136 3.62 5.84 -11.15
N LEU A 137 2.34 5.68 -11.47
CA LEU A 137 1.42 4.95 -10.62
C LEU A 137 1.84 3.47 -10.56
N SER A 138 1.77 2.90 -9.38
CA SER A 138 1.97 1.48 -9.14
C SER A 138 0.87 0.94 -8.25
N PHE A 139 0.74 -0.38 -8.22
CA PHE A 139 -0.30 -1.06 -7.46
C PHE A 139 0.29 -2.13 -6.56
N PHE A 140 -0.52 -2.58 -5.62
CA PHE A 140 -0.14 -3.63 -4.69
C PHE A 140 -1.35 -4.55 -4.45
N PHE A 141 -1.25 -5.81 -4.85
CA PHE A 141 -2.30 -6.79 -4.73
C PHE A 141 -1.92 -7.97 -3.83
N ASN A 142 -2.94 -8.60 -3.27
CA ASN A 142 -2.82 -9.87 -2.57
C ASN A 142 -2.71 -11.03 -3.58
N ALA A 143 -1.98 -12.08 -3.22
CA ALA A 143 -2.07 -13.38 -3.88
C ALA A 143 -2.63 -14.38 -2.86
N HIS A 144 -3.91 -14.71 -3.02
CA HIS A 144 -4.67 -15.56 -2.11
C HIS A 144 -4.62 -17.05 -2.52
N ASN A 145 -5.35 -17.93 -1.84
CA ASN A 145 -5.25 -19.37 -2.01
C ASN A 145 -5.84 -19.94 -3.32
N ASP A 146 -6.82 -19.25 -3.94
CA ASP A 146 -7.40 -19.71 -5.19
C ASP A 146 -6.50 -19.32 -6.39
N VAL A 147 -5.64 -20.24 -6.78
CA VAL A 147 -4.60 -20.03 -7.80
C VAL A 147 -5.18 -19.48 -9.11
N PHE A 148 -6.26 -20.07 -9.61
CA PHE A 148 -6.81 -19.67 -10.91
C PHE A 148 -7.56 -18.34 -10.84
N GLN A 149 -8.27 -18.09 -9.75
CA GLN A 149 -8.92 -16.81 -9.50
C GLN A 149 -7.90 -15.67 -9.39
N GLU A 150 -6.78 -15.89 -8.69
CA GLU A 150 -5.74 -14.88 -8.54
C GLU A 150 -5.05 -14.56 -9.88
N ILE A 151 -4.71 -15.58 -10.68
CA ILE A 151 -4.17 -15.38 -12.03
C ILE A 151 -5.14 -14.54 -12.89
N ALA A 152 -6.42 -14.90 -12.89
CA ALA A 152 -7.46 -14.18 -13.62
C ALA A 152 -7.65 -12.76 -13.10
N LYS A 153 -7.59 -12.54 -11.78
CA LYS A 153 -7.68 -11.22 -11.15
C LYS A 153 -6.58 -10.28 -11.63
N PHE A 154 -5.34 -10.74 -11.67
CA PHE A 154 -4.22 -9.92 -12.15
C PHE A 154 -4.34 -9.58 -13.64
N ARG A 155 -4.88 -10.49 -14.45
CA ARG A 155 -5.18 -10.23 -15.86
C ARG A 155 -6.31 -9.21 -16.02
N ALA A 156 -7.41 -9.37 -15.27
CA ALA A 156 -8.53 -8.44 -15.25
C ALA A 156 -8.10 -7.05 -14.78
N ALA A 157 -7.25 -6.97 -13.75
CA ALA A 157 -6.71 -5.71 -13.23
C ALA A 157 -6.00 -4.89 -14.31
N ARG A 158 -5.07 -5.54 -15.06
CA ARG A 158 -4.33 -4.85 -16.13
C ARG A 158 -5.24 -4.38 -17.26
N ARG A 159 -6.19 -5.23 -17.68
CA ARG A 159 -7.11 -4.93 -18.77
C ARG A 159 -8.05 -3.80 -18.39
N LEU A 160 -8.67 -3.88 -17.23
CA LEU A 160 -9.62 -2.87 -16.76
C LEU A 160 -8.94 -1.51 -16.51
N TRP A 161 -7.75 -1.49 -15.90
CA TRP A 161 -7.00 -0.25 -15.71
C TRP A 161 -6.62 0.41 -17.02
N ALA A 162 -6.20 -0.37 -18.03
CA ALA A 162 -5.89 0.16 -19.34
C ALA A 162 -7.11 0.84 -20.00
N TYR A 163 -8.30 0.27 -19.87
CA TYR A 163 -9.54 0.90 -20.33
C TYR A 163 -9.86 2.16 -19.54
N ILE A 164 -9.74 2.14 -18.22
CA ILE A 164 -9.99 3.32 -17.37
C ILE A 164 -9.08 4.47 -17.79
N MET A 165 -7.78 4.24 -17.94
CA MET A 165 -6.83 5.30 -18.28
C MET A 165 -7.05 5.84 -19.68
N ARG A 166 -7.34 4.97 -20.66
CA ARG A 166 -7.58 5.37 -22.04
C ARG A 166 -8.94 6.07 -22.23
N ASP A 167 -10.01 5.44 -21.73
CA ASP A 167 -11.38 5.81 -22.10
C ASP A 167 -11.98 6.85 -21.15
N ARG A 168 -11.64 6.80 -19.83
CA ARG A 168 -12.13 7.77 -18.84
C ARG A 168 -11.23 9.00 -18.74
N PHE A 169 -9.90 8.80 -18.77
CA PHE A 169 -8.95 9.88 -18.53
C PHE A 169 -8.26 10.39 -19.80
N GLY A 170 -8.43 9.71 -20.92
CA GLY A 170 -7.88 10.14 -22.20
C GLY A 170 -6.35 10.12 -22.25
N ALA A 171 -5.70 9.28 -21.43
CA ALA A 171 -4.25 9.13 -21.45
C ALA A 171 -3.77 8.65 -22.83
N LEU A 172 -2.72 9.27 -23.36
CA LEU A 172 -2.18 8.98 -24.69
C LEU A 172 -0.88 8.17 -24.62
N ASP A 173 -0.10 8.29 -23.55
CA ASP A 173 1.12 7.51 -23.37
C ASP A 173 0.77 6.05 -22.99
N PRO A 174 1.18 5.04 -23.78
CA PRO A 174 0.97 3.64 -23.45
C PRO A 174 1.50 3.24 -22.05
N ARG A 175 2.52 3.92 -21.52
CA ARG A 175 3.02 3.68 -20.18
C ARG A 175 2.02 4.10 -19.10
N SER A 176 1.16 5.07 -19.37
CA SER A 176 0.07 5.49 -18.48
C SER A 176 -1.05 4.46 -18.40
N HIS A 177 -1.20 3.59 -19.42
CA HIS A 177 -2.18 2.49 -19.42
C HIS A 177 -1.70 1.26 -18.65
N ALA A 178 -0.39 1.16 -18.38
CA ALA A 178 0.19 -0.02 -17.78
C ALA A 178 -0.05 -0.09 -16.27
N LEU A 179 -0.77 -1.11 -15.81
CA LEU A 179 -0.87 -1.45 -14.41
C LEU A 179 0.35 -2.29 -14.01
N ARG A 180 1.28 -1.67 -13.29
CA ARG A 180 2.44 -2.33 -12.70
C ARG A 180 2.16 -2.58 -11.22
N PHE A 181 2.37 -3.80 -10.75
CA PHE A 181 2.04 -4.13 -9.38
C PHE A 181 3.07 -5.00 -8.68
N HIS A 182 3.17 -4.76 -7.39
CA HIS A 182 3.74 -5.67 -6.42
C HIS A 182 2.66 -6.66 -5.99
N ALA A 183 3.01 -7.92 -5.78
CA ALA A 183 2.16 -8.91 -5.15
C ALA A 183 2.77 -9.36 -3.82
N GLN A 184 1.93 -9.59 -2.82
CA GLN A 184 2.30 -10.28 -1.59
C GLN A 184 1.35 -11.44 -1.36
N THR A 185 1.89 -12.56 -0.92
CA THR A 185 1.09 -13.73 -0.54
C THR A 185 0.16 -13.40 0.62
N GLY A 186 -1.04 -13.99 0.65
CA GLY A 186 -2.08 -13.64 1.60
C GLY A 186 -1.75 -14.06 3.03
N GLY A 187 -1.40 -13.08 3.89
CA GLY A 187 -1.07 -13.32 5.29
C GLY A 187 -2.25 -13.86 6.09
N SER A 188 -3.45 -13.32 5.84
CA SER A 188 -4.70 -13.74 6.51
C SER A 188 -5.10 -15.19 6.25
N THR A 189 -4.51 -15.83 5.23
CA THR A 189 -4.74 -17.24 4.93
C THR A 189 -3.84 -18.19 5.71
N LEU A 190 -2.80 -17.67 6.35
CA LEU A 190 -1.83 -18.46 7.08
C LEU A 190 -2.32 -18.71 8.50
N THR A 191 -2.16 -19.96 8.95
CA THR A 191 -2.79 -20.43 10.19
C THR A 191 -1.75 -20.74 11.25
N ALA A 192 -2.13 -20.57 12.52
CA ALA A 192 -1.32 -20.96 13.66
C ALA A 192 -1.29 -22.49 13.83
N GLN A 193 -2.32 -23.17 13.34
CA GLN A 193 -2.40 -24.63 13.33
C GLN A 193 -1.51 -25.18 12.21
N GLN A 194 -0.65 -26.13 12.53
CA GLN A 194 0.27 -26.78 11.57
C GLN A 194 1.04 -25.74 10.72
N PRO A 195 1.89 -24.89 11.35
CA PRO A 195 2.49 -23.71 10.67
C PRO A 195 3.35 -24.10 9.45
N GLU A 196 3.95 -25.26 9.42
CA GLU A 196 4.75 -25.73 8.27
C GLU A 196 3.89 -25.92 7.01
N VAL A 197 2.58 -26.20 7.15
CA VAL A 197 1.65 -26.27 6.01
C VAL A 197 1.52 -24.92 5.30
N ASN A 198 1.80 -23.81 6.00
CA ASN A 198 1.83 -22.49 5.41
C ASN A 198 2.88 -22.35 4.31
N ILE A 199 3.98 -23.12 4.34
CA ILE A 199 4.99 -23.13 3.26
C ILE A 199 4.33 -23.52 1.93
N VAL A 200 3.45 -24.53 1.96
CA VAL A 200 2.71 -24.98 0.77
C VAL A 200 1.74 -23.90 0.29
N ARG A 201 1.00 -23.27 1.22
CA ARG A 201 0.09 -22.16 0.87
C ARG A 201 0.84 -21.03 0.20
N VAL A 202 1.93 -20.57 0.81
CA VAL A 202 2.78 -19.49 0.29
C VAL A 202 3.36 -19.84 -1.09
N ALA A 203 3.77 -21.10 -1.31
CA ALA A 203 4.30 -21.54 -2.60
C ALA A 203 3.25 -21.46 -3.73
N LEU A 204 2.01 -21.88 -3.47
CA LEU A 204 0.91 -21.80 -4.44
C LEU A 204 0.47 -20.35 -4.71
N GLN A 205 0.41 -19.52 -3.68
CA GLN A 205 0.11 -18.10 -3.79
C GLN A 205 1.19 -17.37 -4.59
N ALA A 206 2.46 -17.62 -4.29
CA ALA A 206 3.59 -17.08 -5.02
C ALA A 206 3.60 -17.53 -6.50
N PHE A 207 3.25 -18.79 -6.78
CA PHE A 207 3.06 -19.30 -8.13
C PHE A 207 1.97 -18.51 -8.88
N SER A 208 0.81 -18.27 -8.26
CA SER A 208 -0.26 -17.50 -8.89
C SER A 208 0.15 -16.05 -9.20
N ALA A 209 0.92 -15.42 -8.31
CA ALA A 209 1.44 -14.07 -8.53
C ALA A 209 2.41 -14.01 -9.72
N VAL A 210 3.34 -14.96 -9.83
CA VAL A 210 4.30 -15.04 -10.94
C VAL A 210 3.58 -15.34 -12.26
N ALA A 211 2.73 -16.36 -12.28
CA ALA A 211 1.94 -16.74 -13.47
C ALA A 211 0.96 -15.63 -13.88
N GLY A 212 0.47 -14.85 -12.92
CA GLY A 212 -0.37 -13.69 -13.14
C GLY A 212 0.39 -12.42 -13.55
N GLY A 213 1.73 -12.45 -13.60
CA GLY A 213 2.57 -11.39 -14.18
C GLY A 213 2.86 -10.22 -13.27
N CYS A 214 3.11 -10.45 -11.97
CA CYS A 214 3.58 -9.41 -11.05
C CYS A 214 5.00 -8.91 -11.40
N GLN A 215 5.31 -7.64 -11.08
CA GLN A 215 6.63 -7.06 -11.29
C GLN A 215 7.57 -7.29 -10.10
N SER A 216 7.02 -7.46 -8.92
CA SER A 216 7.76 -7.82 -7.72
C SER A 216 6.89 -8.66 -6.80
N LEU A 217 7.52 -9.48 -5.95
CA LEU A 217 6.84 -10.45 -5.11
C LEU A 217 7.42 -10.42 -3.69
N HIS A 218 6.54 -10.43 -2.69
CA HIS A 218 6.84 -10.78 -1.32
C HIS A 218 6.16 -12.09 -0.94
N THR A 219 6.91 -12.99 -0.31
CA THR A 219 6.41 -14.24 0.28
C THR A 219 6.45 -14.14 1.79
N ASN A 220 5.34 -14.41 2.46
CA ASN A 220 5.26 -14.38 3.93
C ASN A 220 6.02 -15.56 4.54
N GLY A 221 6.55 -15.38 5.74
CA GLY A 221 7.08 -16.48 6.54
C GLY A 221 5.97 -17.46 6.96
N PHE A 222 6.31 -18.73 7.17
CA PHE A 222 5.32 -19.70 7.64
C PHE A 222 4.81 -19.42 9.05
N ASP A 223 5.51 -18.58 9.81
CA ASP A 223 5.21 -18.11 11.16
C ASP A 223 4.39 -16.80 11.21
N GLU A 224 3.89 -16.33 10.07
CA GLU A 224 3.14 -15.05 9.92
C GLU A 224 1.95 -14.93 10.90
N ALA A 225 1.28 -16.05 11.20
CA ALA A 225 0.15 -16.07 12.13
C ALA A 225 0.54 -15.84 13.60
N PHE A 226 1.83 -15.83 13.92
CA PHE A 226 2.32 -15.72 15.30
C PHE A 226 3.05 -14.41 15.59
N ALA A 227 4.00 -14.02 14.72
CA ALA A 227 4.89 -12.89 14.96
C ALA A 227 5.59 -12.45 13.66
N LEU A 228 6.47 -11.45 13.78
CA LEU A 228 7.43 -11.10 12.73
C LEU A 228 8.32 -12.32 12.43
N PRO A 229 8.75 -12.49 11.16
CA PRO A 229 9.49 -13.69 10.77
C PRO A 229 10.82 -13.82 11.51
N THR A 230 11.19 -15.06 11.83
CA THR A 230 12.54 -15.42 12.24
C THR A 230 13.48 -15.43 11.03
N GLU A 231 14.80 -15.49 11.26
CA GLU A 231 15.77 -15.64 10.16
C GLU A 231 15.51 -16.92 9.35
N HIS A 232 15.11 -17.99 10.03
CA HIS A 232 14.78 -19.26 9.39
C HIS A 232 13.55 -19.14 8.48
N SER A 233 12.44 -18.60 8.99
CA SER A 233 11.20 -18.44 8.21
C SER A 233 11.37 -17.46 7.05
N ALA A 234 12.08 -16.34 7.26
CA ALA A 234 12.42 -15.40 6.21
C ALA A 234 13.30 -16.04 5.10
N THR A 235 14.25 -16.88 5.50
CA THR A 235 15.09 -17.63 4.54
C THR A 235 14.24 -18.59 3.71
N LEU A 236 13.33 -19.36 4.31
CA LEU A 236 12.43 -20.26 3.58
C LEU A 236 11.50 -19.51 2.64
N ALA A 237 10.95 -18.37 3.08
CA ALA A 237 10.11 -17.51 2.25
C ALA A 237 10.88 -17.03 1.00
N LEU A 238 12.13 -16.61 1.16
CA LEU A 238 12.98 -16.21 0.04
C LEU A 238 13.31 -17.42 -0.87
N ARG A 239 13.62 -18.60 -0.31
CA ARG A 239 13.89 -19.84 -1.09
C ARG A 239 12.67 -20.26 -1.91
N THR A 240 11.45 -20.05 -1.42
CA THR A 240 10.22 -20.29 -2.21
C THR A 240 10.23 -19.50 -3.51
N GLN A 241 10.58 -18.20 -3.48
CA GLN A 241 10.72 -17.39 -4.70
C GLN A 241 11.83 -17.90 -5.62
N GLN A 242 12.96 -18.31 -5.04
CA GLN A 242 14.10 -18.82 -5.82
C GLN A 242 13.79 -20.13 -6.52
N VAL A 243 13.08 -21.07 -5.86
CA VAL A 243 12.60 -22.30 -6.49
C VAL A 243 11.70 -22.00 -7.69
N LEU A 244 10.74 -21.08 -7.53
CA LEU A 244 9.87 -20.66 -8.63
C LEU A 244 10.67 -20.04 -9.79
N ALA A 245 11.67 -19.22 -9.49
CA ALA A 245 12.45 -18.51 -10.50
C ALA A 245 13.43 -19.42 -11.26
N PHE A 246 14.06 -20.41 -10.58
CA PHE A 246 15.18 -21.15 -11.14
C PHE A 246 14.91 -22.62 -11.43
N GLU A 247 13.94 -23.25 -10.73
CA GLU A 247 13.69 -24.69 -10.86
C GLU A 247 12.35 -25.00 -11.53
N ALA A 248 11.31 -24.17 -11.31
CA ALA A 248 9.94 -24.46 -11.74
C ALA A 248 9.61 -24.00 -13.18
N GLY A 249 10.53 -23.31 -13.87
CA GLY A 249 10.30 -22.83 -15.23
C GLY A 249 9.25 -21.71 -15.36
N THR A 250 8.77 -21.15 -14.26
CA THR A 250 7.68 -20.16 -14.24
C THR A 250 8.04 -18.83 -14.91
N THR A 251 9.32 -18.56 -15.10
CA THR A 251 9.85 -17.34 -15.74
C THR A 251 10.13 -17.52 -17.24
N ALA A 252 9.85 -18.70 -17.81
CA ALA A 252 10.16 -19.00 -19.19
C ALA A 252 9.26 -18.27 -20.20
N THR A 253 8.06 -17.86 -19.79
CA THR A 253 7.09 -17.19 -20.66
C THR A 253 6.23 -16.20 -19.86
N ALA A 254 5.68 -15.20 -20.57
CA ALA A 254 4.66 -14.32 -20.02
C ALA A 254 3.26 -14.93 -20.26
N ASP A 255 2.35 -14.67 -19.32
CA ASP A 255 0.94 -15.09 -19.36
C ASP A 255 0.74 -16.57 -19.76
N PRO A 256 1.32 -17.53 -19.02
CA PRO A 256 1.34 -18.95 -19.40
C PRO A 256 -0.05 -19.58 -19.49
N PHE A 257 -1.07 -18.95 -18.92
CA PHE A 257 -2.46 -19.41 -18.92
C PHE A 257 -3.35 -18.68 -19.96
N GLY A 258 -2.78 -17.77 -20.75
CA GLY A 258 -3.48 -17.08 -21.82
C GLY A 258 -4.04 -18.09 -22.85
N GLY A 259 -5.33 -17.92 -23.21
CA GLY A 259 -6.04 -18.84 -24.09
C GLY A 259 -6.67 -20.07 -23.41
N SER A 260 -6.45 -20.29 -22.12
CA SER A 260 -7.23 -21.28 -21.35
C SER A 260 -8.67 -20.81 -21.23
N TYR A 261 -9.63 -21.60 -21.73
CA TYR A 261 -11.06 -21.25 -21.65
C TYR A 261 -11.51 -20.88 -20.23
N TYR A 262 -11.04 -21.60 -19.23
CA TYR A 262 -11.39 -21.35 -17.83
C TYR A 262 -10.81 -20.03 -17.32
N ILE A 263 -9.56 -19.74 -17.61
CA ILE A 263 -8.91 -18.49 -17.17
C ILE A 263 -9.48 -17.28 -17.91
N GLU A 264 -9.78 -17.40 -19.20
CA GLU A 264 -10.43 -16.31 -19.96
C GLU A 264 -11.81 -16.00 -19.38
N MET A 265 -12.63 -17.03 -19.11
CA MET A 265 -13.94 -16.90 -18.47
C MET A 265 -13.84 -16.21 -17.10
N LEU A 266 -12.96 -16.70 -16.21
CA LEU A 266 -12.76 -16.08 -14.90
C LEU A 266 -12.26 -14.64 -15.00
N THR A 267 -11.42 -14.34 -15.98
CA THR A 267 -10.93 -12.97 -16.23
C THR A 267 -12.09 -12.04 -16.58
N ASP A 268 -12.99 -12.49 -17.45
CA ASP A 268 -14.17 -11.73 -17.87
C ASP A 268 -15.17 -11.55 -16.73
N GLU A 269 -15.41 -12.59 -15.93
CA GLU A 269 -16.29 -12.52 -14.76
C GLU A 269 -15.78 -11.55 -13.69
N LEU A 270 -14.49 -11.61 -13.38
CA LEU A 270 -13.87 -10.69 -12.40
C LEU A 270 -13.86 -9.24 -12.91
N GLU A 271 -13.59 -9.03 -14.19
CA GLU A 271 -13.66 -7.69 -14.78
C GLU A 271 -15.08 -7.15 -14.75
N LEU A 272 -16.08 -7.92 -15.14
CA LEU A 272 -17.49 -7.51 -15.13
C LEU A 272 -17.95 -7.17 -13.70
N GLY A 273 -17.65 -8.04 -12.74
CA GLY A 273 -17.99 -7.81 -11.34
C GLY A 273 -17.31 -6.56 -10.77
N ALA A 274 -16.03 -6.36 -11.08
CA ALA A 274 -15.30 -5.18 -10.64
C ALA A 274 -15.84 -3.89 -11.29
N ARG A 275 -16.16 -3.92 -12.58
CA ARG A 275 -16.76 -2.79 -13.31
C ARG A 275 -18.10 -2.39 -12.69
N THR A 276 -18.97 -3.36 -12.41
CA THR A 276 -20.25 -3.11 -11.74
C THR A 276 -20.08 -2.42 -10.39
N LEU A 277 -19.14 -2.88 -9.56
CA LEU A 277 -18.86 -2.24 -8.27
C LEU A 277 -18.26 -0.85 -8.42
N ILE A 278 -17.40 -0.61 -9.42
CA ILE A 278 -16.85 0.73 -9.70
C ILE A 278 -17.98 1.68 -10.11
N ASP A 279 -18.91 1.24 -10.99
CA ASP A 279 -20.05 2.04 -11.41
C ASP A 279 -20.97 2.40 -10.23
N GLU A 280 -21.18 1.47 -9.29
CA GLU A 280 -21.93 1.73 -8.05
C GLU A 280 -21.20 2.78 -7.18
N ILE A 281 -19.89 2.67 -7.01
CA ILE A 281 -19.06 3.64 -6.25
C ILE A 281 -19.11 5.02 -6.93
N ASP A 282 -19.03 5.07 -8.24
CA ASP A 282 -19.18 6.33 -9.01
C ASP A 282 -20.55 6.96 -8.79
N GLY A 283 -21.62 6.13 -8.73
CA GLY A 283 -22.99 6.55 -8.41
C GLY A 283 -23.14 7.17 -7.00
N LEU A 284 -22.27 6.80 -6.06
CA LEU A 284 -22.21 7.37 -4.70
C LEU A 284 -21.39 8.69 -4.64
N GLY A 285 -20.76 9.10 -5.73
CA GLY A 285 -19.88 10.26 -5.79
C GLY A 285 -18.38 9.93 -5.69
N GLY A 286 -18.02 8.69 -6.01
CA GLY A 286 -16.64 8.20 -6.07
C GLY A 286 -16.14 7.59 -4.76
N ALA A 287 -14.89 7.12 -4.79
CA ALA A 287 -14.32 6.34 -3.68
C ALA A 287 -14.29 7.10 -2.34
N VAL A 288 -13.98 8.40 -2.35
CA VAL A 288 -13.93 9.21 -1.12
C VAL A 288 -15.32 9.28 -0.46
N ALA A 289 -16.39 9.52 -1.25
CA ALA A 289 -17.76 9.56 -0.73
C ALA A 289 -18.23 8.18 -0.24
N ALA A 290 -17.89 7.10 -0.95
CA ALA A 290 -18.19 5.72 -0.54
C ALA A 290 -17.48 5.34 0.77
N ILE A 291 -16.25 5.84 1.00
CA ILE A 291 -15.50 5.67 2.26
C ILE A 291 -16.15 6.50 3.38
N GLU A 292 -16.46 7.77 3.13
CA GLU A 292 -17.08 8.67 4.11
C GLU A 292 -18.47 8.17 4.55
N SER A 293 -19.19 7.46 3.67
CA SER A 293 -20.51 6.84 3.98
C SER A 293 -20.40 5.43 4.60
N GLY A 294 -19.20 4.84 4.68
CA GLY A 294 -18.99 3.50 5.24
C GLY A 294 -19.29 2.33 4.29
N VAL A 295 -19.77 2.57 3.09
CA VAL A 295 -20.23 1.51 2.16
C VAL A 295 -19.12 0.53 1.79
N MET A 296 -17.88 1.00 1.58
CA MET A 296 -16.78 0.08 1.29
C MET A 296 -16.43 -0.80 2.48
N GLN A 297 -16.40 -0.23 3.67
CA GLN A 297 -16.11 -0.92 4.93
C GLN A 297 -17.18 -2.00 5.21
N ASP A 298 -18.45 -1.64 5.14
CA ASP A 298 -19.57 -2.57 5.37
C ASP A 298 -19.50 -3.78 4.42
N ARG A 299 -19.19 -3.56 3.14
CA ARG A 299 -19.05 -4.66 2.15
C ARG A 299 -17.87 -5.58 2.44
N ILE A 300 -16.76 -5.03 2.93
CA ILE A 300 -15.60 -5.83 3.34
C ILE A 300 -15.96 -6.66 4.58
N GLU A 301 -16.61 -6.07 5.56
CA GLU A 301 -17.05 -6.76 6.78
C GLU A 301 -18.05 -7.88 6.47
N GLU A 302 -19.02 -7.63 5.60
CA GLU A 302 -19.97 -8.66 5.15
C GLU A 302 -19.27 -9.86 4.49
N ALA A 303 -18.29 -9.59 3.64
CA ALA A 303 -17.51 -10.64 2.98
C ALA A 303 -16.63 -11.41 3.98
N ALA A 304 -15.98 -10.72 4.92
CA ALA A 304 -15.19 -11.33 5.99
C ALA A 304 -16.06 -12.22 6.88
N PHE A 305 -17.24 -11.76 7.25
CA PHE A 305 -18.19 -12.54 8.04
C PHE A 305 -18.68 -13.78 7.29
N ALA A 306 -18.99 -13.66 6.00
CA ALA A 306 -19.39 -14.79 5.16
C ALA A 306 -18.27 -15.85 5.06
N TYR A 307 -17.02 -15.41 4.91
CA TYR A 307 -15.85 -16.29 4.90
C TYR A 307 -15.66 -17.03 6.22
N GLN A 308 -15.77 -16.31 7.36
CA GLN A 308 -15.66 -16.90 8.69
C GLN A 308 -16.77 -17.95 8.94
N ARG A 309 -18.01 -17.63 8.56
CA ARG A 309 -19.12 -18.60 8.65
C ARG A 309 -18.86 -19.84 7.83
N GLY A 310 -18.34 -19.72 6.62
CA GLY A 310 -17.99 -20.86 5.78
C GLY A 310 -16.94 -21.77 6.41
N ILE A 311 -16.02 -21.23 7.20
CA ILE A 311 -15.06 -22.03 7.98
C ILE A 311 -15.79 -22.75 9.15
N GLU A 312 -16.68 -22.06 9.87
CA GLU A 312 -17.39 -22.60 11.02
C GLU A 312 -18.37 -23.73 10.64
N ASP A 313 -19.10 -23.59 9.54
CA ASP A 313 -20.04 -24.58 9.04
C ASP A 313 -19.38 -25.63 8.13
N ALA A 314 -18.06 -25.53 7.91
CA ALA A 314 -17.23 -26.41 7.07
C ALA A 314 -17.65 -26.44 5.59
N SER A 315 -18.37 -25.45 5.09
CA SER A 315 -18.54 -25.26 3.63
C SER A 315 -17.24 -24.79 2.96
N LEU A 316 -16.35 -24.12 3.73
CA LEU A 316 -14.98 -23.80 3.36
C LEU A 316 -14.02 -24.64 4.21
N ILE A 317 -13.16 -25.43 3.56
CA ILE A 317 -12.17 -26.24 4.24
C ILE A 317 -10.85 -25.51 4.34
N VAL A 318 -10.35 -25.37 5.59
CA VAL A 318 -9.00 -24.91 5.88
C VAL A 318 -8.25 -26.05 6.58
N VAL A 319 -7.24 -26.60 5.89
CA VAL A 319 -6.44 -27.72 6.37
C VAL A 319 -5.77 -27.37 7.69
N GLY A 320 -5.90 -28.25 8.67
CA GLY A 320 -5.37 -28.06 10.02
C GLY A 320 -6.24 -27.20 10.94
N VAL A 321 -7.24 -26.47 10.41
CA VAL A 321 -8.14 -25.61 11.19
C VAL A 321 -9.48 -26.28 11.44
N ASN A 322 -10.26 -26.57 10.41
CA ASN A 322 -11.58 -27.22 10.53
C ASN A 322 -11.63 -28.63 9.94
N ARG A 323 -10.53 -29.07 9.29
CA ARG A 323 -10.36 -30.45 8.80
C ARG A 323 -8.88 -30.84 8.82
N TYR A 324 -8.60 -32.14 8.98
CA TYR A 324 -7.24 -32.72 9.07
C TYR A 324 -6.42 -32.10 10.22
N GLN A 325 -7.08 -31.95 11.37
CA GLN A 325 -6.46 -31.42 12.59
C GLN A 325 -5.55 -32.46 13.22
N ASP A 326 -4.41 -32.03 13.80
CA ASP A 326 -3.54 -32.81 14.62
C ASP A 326 -3.79 -32.57 16.12
N GLU A 327 -3.60 -33.57 16.96
CA GLU A 327 -3.75 -33.45 18.42
C GLU A 327 -2.59 -32.70 19.09
N GLY A 328 -1.48 -32.53 18.38
CA GLY A 328 -0.28 -31.86 18.87
C GLY A 328 -0.24 -30.35 18.56
N ARG A 329 0.17 -29.54 19.53
CA ARG A 329 0.45 -28.13 19.32
C ARG A 329 1.95 -27.95 19.07
N VAL A 330 2.33 -27.51 17.89
CA VAL A 330 3.71 -27.10 17.57
C VAL A 330 3.86 -25.63 17.96
N GLU A 331 4.77 -25.33 18.87
CA GLU A 331 5.16 -23.95 19.19
C GLU A 331 6.44 -23.63 18.41
N PRO A 332 6.36 -22.80 17.34
CA PRO A 332 7.55 -22.39 16.61
C PRO A 332 8.40 -21.44 17.45
N GLU A 333 9.67 -21.37 17.14
CA GLU A 333 10.53 -20.31 17.66
C GLU A 333 10.01 -18.95 17.13
N LEU A 334 9.77 -17.99 18.03
CA LEU A 334 9.21 -16.70 17.67
C LEU A 334 10.25 -15.58 17.79
N HIS A 335 10.22 -14.65 16.85
CA HIS A 335 10.96 -13.41 16.97
C HIS A 335 10.43 -12.59 18.15
N ARG A 336 11.31 -12.19 19.07
CA ARG A 336 10.98 -11.37 20.23
C ARG A 336 11.51 -9.95 20.04
N LEU A 337 10.61 -8.98 20.14
CA LEU A 337 10.99 -7.56 20.15
C LEU A 337 11.71 -7.21 21.45
N ASP A 338 12.75 -6.37 21.35
CA ASP A 338 13.43 -5.83 22.53
C ASP A 338 12.50 -4.83 23.27
N PRO A 339 12.08 -5.13 24.52
CA PRO A 339 11.16 -4.29 25.27
C PRO A 339 11.69 -2.87 25.55
N ALA A 340 13.02 -2.70 25.54
CA ALA A 340 13.66 -1.41 25.78
C ALA A 340 13.82 -0.55 24.51
N ALA A 341 13.45 -1.07 23.32
CA ALA A 341 13.65 -0.35 22.05
C ALA A 341 12.86 0.96 21.99
N GLU A 342 11.61 0.94 22.45
CA GLU A 342 10.72 2.10 22.49
C GLU A 342 11.28 3.19 23.42
N ALA A 343 11.65 2.84 24.65
CA ALA A 343 12.22 3.77 25.61
C ALA A 343 13.50 4.43 25.08
N ARG A 344 14.42 3.63 24.49
CA ARG A 344 15.63 4.17 23.87
C ARG A 344 15.32 5.12 22.71
N GLN A 345 14.29 4.83 21.91
CA GLN A 345 13.89 5.74 20.83
C GLN A 345 13.29 7.04 21.36
N ALA A 346 12.46 6.97 22.38
CA ALA A 346 11.88 8.14 23.05
C ALA A 346 12.98 9.05 23.66
N ASP A 347 13.98 8.46 24.32
CA ASP A 347 15.12 9.20 24.87
C ASP A 347 15.94 9.89 23.77
N ARG A 348 16.21 9.20 22.66
CA ARG A 348 16.89 9.80 21.51
C ARG A 348 16.12 10.96 20.90
N THR A 349 14.80 10.85 20.82
CA THR A 349 13.94 11.92 20.30
C THR A 349 13.95 13.13 21.24
N ARG A 350 13.89 12.91 22.56
CA ARG A 350 14.02 13.99 23.55
C ARG A 350 15.37 14.68 23.46
N ALA A 351 16.45 13.93 23.37
CA ALA A 351 17.80 14.46 23.21
C ALA A 351 17.97 15.26 21.91
N PHE A 352 17.40 14.76 20.81
CA PHE A 352 17.39 15.47 19.53
C PHE A 352 16.65 16.81 19.63
N ARG A 353 15.50 16.85 20.27
CA ARG A 353 14.72 18.09 20.50
C ARG A 353 15.46 19.09 21.38
N ALA A 354 16.12 18.63 22.45
CA ALA A 354 16.89 19.48 23.34
C ALA A 354 18.08 20.18 22.64
N GLY A 355 18.60 19.59 21.55
CA GLY A 355 19.69 20.17 20.75
C GLY A 355 19.19 20.98 19.53
N GLN A 356 17.90 21.35 19.47
CA GLN A 356 17.33 22.11 18.37
C GLN A 356 17.76 23.58 18.32
N ASN A 357 17.52 24.20 17.16
CA ASN A 357 17.59 25.65 16.95
C ASN A 357 16.67 26.40 17.92
N PRO A 358 16.87 27.71 18.11
CA PRO A 358 16.03 28.51 18.99
C PRO A 358 14.54 28.20 18.77
N GLU A 359 13.80 28.05 19.84
CA GLU A 359 12.36 27.71 19.84
C GLU A 359 11.55 28.61 18.90
N GLU A 360 11.97 29.89 18.79
CA GLU A 360 11.40 30.86 17.87
C GLU A 360 11.54 30.46 16.37
N ALA A 361 12.65 29.86 15.95
CA ALA A 361 12.86 29.43 14.57
C ALA A 361 11.97 28.23 14.21
N ALA A 362 11.80 27.30 15.13
CA ALA A 362 10.89 26.15 14.94
C ALA A 362 9.43 26.65 14.89
N ALA A 363 9.03 27.54 15.80
CA ALA A 363 7.69 28.11 15.84
C ALA A 363 7.34 28.86 14.54
N ALA A 364 8.29 29.65 13.98
CA ALA A 364 8.09 30.34 12.71
C ALA A 364 7.84 29.35 11.55
N ARG A 365 8.58 28.25 11.47
CA ARG A 365 8.38 27.22 10.43
C ARG A 365 7.06 26.46 10.59
N LEU A 366 6.65 26.19 11.80
CA LEU A 366 5.33 25.58 12.07
C LEU A 366 4.19 26.55 11.72
N ALA A 367 4.38 27.86 11.92
CA ALA A 367 3.42 28.87 11.46
C ALA A 367 3.32 28.93 9.91
N ASP A 368 4.44 28.77 9.19
CA ASP A 368 4.42 28.65 7.72
C ASP A 368 3.60 27.42 7.26
N VAL A 369 3.76 26.26 7.94
CA VAL A 369 2.97 25.06 7.68
C VAL A 369 1.49 25.31 7.92
N ARG A 370 1.12 25.96 9.02
CA ARG A 370 -0.25 26.34 9.35
C ARG A 370 -0.86 27.23 8.27
N ALA A 371 -0.16 28.27 7.87
CA ALA A 371 -0.62 29.18 6.83
C ALA A 371 -0.89 28.44 5.51
N ALA A 372 -0.01 27.53 5.13
CA ALA A 372 -0.19 26.70 3.93
C ALA A 372 -1.33 25.68 4.07
N ALA A 373 -1.60 25.17 5.28
CA ALA A 373 -2.71 24.25 5.54
C ALA A 373 -4.07 24.92 5.30
N VAL A 374 -4.19 26.21 5.63
CA VAL A 374 -5.41 27.04 5.41
C VAL A 374 -5.54 27.44 3.94
N ALA A 375 -4.44 27.79 3.27
CA ALA A 375 -4.44 28.19 1.87
C ALA A 375 -4.66 26.96 0.95
N SER A 376 -5.61 27.07 0.01
CA SER A 376 -5.96 25.92 -0.88
C SER A 376 -5.04 25.77 -2.10
N ASP A 377 -4.28 26.81 -2.45
CA ASP A 377 -3.45 26.94 -3.65
C ASP A 377 -1.95 26.70 -3.40
N VAL A 378 -1.53 26.61 -2.15
CA VAL A 378 -0.14 26.40 -1.74
C VAL A 378 0.15 24.91 -1.58
N ASN A 379 1.25 24.44 -2.16
CA ASN A 379 1.73 23.07 -1.93
C ASN A 379 2.34 22.95 -0.52
N LEU A 380 1.78 22.07 0.30
CA LEU A 380 2.20 21.85 1.70
C LEU A 380 3.62 21.30 1.85
N LEU A 381 4.14 20.61 0.85
CA LEU A 381 5.44 19.96 0.97
C LEU A 381 6.60 20.97 1.11
N GLU A 382 6.50 22.15 0.50
CA GLU A 382 7.55 23.16 0.61
C GLU A 382 7.74 23.67 2.06
N PRO A 383 6.70 24.20 2.75
CA PRO A 383 6.85 24.62 4.15
C PRO A 383 7.14 23.43 5.08
N MET A 384 6.58 22.24 4.85
CA MET A 384 6.89 21.04 5.63
C MET A 384 8.36 20.64 5.49
N ARG A 385 8.93 20.72 4.28
CA ARG A 385 10.35 20.49 4.04
C ARG A 385 11.23 21.48 4.80
N ALA A 386 10.87 22.77 4.75
CA ALA A 386 11.58 23.81 5.50
C ALA A 386 11.51 23.58 7.03
N ALA A 387 10.37 23.14 7.54
CA ALA A 387 10.21 22.78 8.95
C ALA A 387 11.10 21.58 9.33
N LEU A 388 11.10 20.50 8.54
CA LEU A 388 11.97 19.33 8.76
C LEU A 388 13.46 19.68 8.69
N ALA A 389 13.87 20.53 7.74
CA ALA A 389 15.24 21.02 7.63
C ALA A 389 15.67 21.85 8.84
N ASN A 390 14.73 22.52 9.50
CA ASN A 390 14.92 23.25 10.77
C ASN A 390 14.68 22.36 12.01
N ARG A 391 14.69 21.02 11.83
CA ARG A 391 14.58 20.00 12.89
C ARG A 391 13.23 19.94 13.61
N CYS A 392 12.16 20.51 13.05
CA CYS A 392 10.83 20.18 13.53
C CYS A 392 10.58 18.68 13.32
N THR A 393 9.93 18.06 14.30
CA THR A 393 9.61 16.63 14.25
C THR A 393 8.37 16.37 13.39
N ILE A 394 8.22 15.13 12.92
CA ILE A 394 6.98 14.68 12.26
C ILE A 394 5.76 14.96 13.16
N GLY A 395 5.88 14.68 14.46
CA GLY A 395 4.80 14.90 15.42
C GLY A 395 4.36 16.35 15.53
N GLU A 396 5.30 17.31 15.58
CA GLU A 396 5.00 18.75 15.65
C GLU A 396 4.29 19.23 14.38
N ILE A 397 4.75 18.79 13.21
CA ILE A 397 4.09 19.15 11.93
C ILE A 397 2.69 18.52 11.85
N CYS A 398 2.55 17.25 12.22
CA CYS A 398 1.23 16.60 12.24
C CYS A 398 0.27 17.24 13.25
N GLU A 399 0.76 17.74 14.38
CA GLU A 399 -0.07 18.42 15.38
C GLU A 399 -0.65 19.72 14.81
N VAL A 400 0.18 20.54 14.17
CA VAL A 400 -0.28 21.75 13.48
C VAL A 400 -1.36 21.46 12.44
N LEU A 401 -1.15 20.41 11.63
CA LEU A 401 -2.14 20.01 10.61
C LEU A 401 -3.42 19.45 11.25
N ARG A 402 -3.32 18.74 12.39
CA ARG A 402 -4.47 18.21 13.14
C ARG A 402 -5.30 19.31 13.76
N GLU A 403 -4.68 20.35 14.28
CA GLU A 403 -5.39 21.52 14.78
C GLU A 403 -6.22 22.22 13.69
N GLU A 404 -5.72 22.26 12.45
CA GLU A 404 -6.43 22.90 11.32
C GLU A 404 -7.50 21.99 10.68
N TRP A 405 -7.25 20.69 10.59
CA TRP A 405 -8.09 19.77 9.82
C TRP A 405 -8.95 18.84 10.67
N GLY A 406 -8.65 18.74 11.97
CA GLY A 406 -9.29 17.81 12.88
C GLY A 406 -8.80 16.37 12.71
N THR A 407 -9.54 15.46 13.32
CA THR A 407 -9.35 14.00 13.27
C THR A 407 -10.55 13.34 12.61
N HIS A 408 -10.36 12.13 12.11
CA HIS A 408 -11.43 11.29 11.58
C HIS A 408 -11.85 10.26 12.64
N ASP A 409 -13.14 10.22 12.95
CA ASP A 409 -13.72 9.19 13.80
C ASP A 409 -14.62 8.29 12.94
N ALA A 410 -14.17 7.06 12.71
CA ALA A 410 -14.87 6.08 11.89
C ALA A 410 -16.27 5.70 12.46
N LEU A 411 -16.45 5.76 13.78
CA LEU A 411 -17.73 5.43 14.43
C LEU A 411 -18.79 6.51 14.16
N ILE A 412 -18.38 7.76 13.99
CA ILE A 412 -19.31 8.87 13.70
C ILE A 412 -19.65 8.89 12.20
N ALA A 413 -18.71 8.56 11.33
CA ALA A 413 -18.90 8.58 9.89
C ALA A 413 -19.92 7.53 9.41
N GLY A 414 -20.00 6.37 10.06
CA GLY A 414 -20.94 5.29 9.72
C GLY A 414 -22.35 5.44 10.32
N GLY A 415 -22.64 6.53 11.03
CA GLY A 415 -24.00 6.77 11.60
C GLY A 415 -24.44 5.75 12.65
N ARG A 416 -23.49 5.06 13.32
CA ARG A 416 -23.74 4.09 14.39
C ARG A 416 -23.50 4.70 15.77
#